data_ced37c56b278f63d3475f538269cdab3
#
_entry.id   ced37c56b278f63d3475f538269cdab3
#
_cell.length_a   1.000
_cell.length_b   1.000
_cell.length_c   1.000
_cell.angle_alpha   90.00
_cell.angle_beta   90.00
_cell.angle_gamma   90.00
#
_symmetry.space_group_name_H-M   'P 1'
#
loop_
_entity.id
_entity.type
_entity.pdbx_description
1 polymer ?
#
loop_
_entity_poly.entity_id
_entity_poly.type
_entity_poly.pdbx_seq_one_letter_code
_entity_poly.pdbx_strand_id
1 'polypeptide(L)'
;MDTQIVQVFLGDPVEDDDERRVLNRLSADLSRRGIPAWIYANFVAIGKQQRQVDLLVVTGSRCVQVEVKSFGLDLPLIGQVNGPWRQLLPDGQERHLDRNYFRQAREATFAVSDVMRTLAKRGDVPPDGPFYGNDILDSPRLLTVSRLPVP
;
A
#
# COMPACT_ATOMS: atom_id res chain seq x y z
N MET A 1 -27.06 12.23 -10.26
CA MET A 1 -26.43 11.22 -9.38
C MET A 1 -24.94 11.49 -9.37
N ASP A 2 -24.44 11.93 -8.27
CA ASP A 2 -23.00 12.07 -8.11
C ASP A 2 -22.40 10.66 -8.06
N THR A 3 -21.87 10.23 -9.17
CA THR A 3 -21.12 8.98 -9.22
C THR A 3 -19.86 9.20 -8.41
N GLN A 4 -19.78 8.59 -7.26
CA GLN A 4 -18.60 8.69 -6.40
C GLN A 4 -17.37 8.22 -7.19
N ILE A 5 -16.46 9.16 -7.47
CA ILE A 5 -15.28 8.91 -8.30
C ILE A 5 -14.31 7.94 -7.63
N VAL A 6 -14.21 8.02 -6.30
CA VAL A 6 -13.36 7.12 -5.51
C VAL A 6 -14.25 6.27 -4.60
N GLN A 7 -14.08 4.95 -4.69
CA GLN A 7 -14.77 3.99 -3.85
C GLN A 7 -13.75 3.33 -2.92
N VAL A 8 -14.10 3.21 -1.64
CA VAL A 8 -13.25 2.60 -0.61
C VAL A 8 -13.92 1.33 -0.10
N PHE A 9 -13.18 0.24 -0.10
CA PHE A 9 -13.60 -1.06 0.41
C PHE A 9 -12.68 -1.45 1.57
N LEU A 10 -13.27 -1.75 2.72
CA LEU A 10 -12.54 -2.18 3.91
C LEU A 10 -12.63 -3.70 4.04
N GLY A 11 -11.48 -4.37 4.19
CA GLY A 11 -11.46 -5.77 4.60
C GLY A 11 -11.79 -5.88 6.09
N ASP A 12 -10.93 -5.29 6.91
CA ASP A 12 -11.15 -5.07 8.33
C ASP A 12 -11.19 -3.56 8.64
N PRO A 13 -11.75 -3.14 9.79
CA PRO A 13 -11.70 -1.73 10.19
C PRO A 13 -10.26 -1.22 10.26
N VAL A 14 -10.03 -0.02 9.74
CA VAL A 14 -8.73 0.65 9.83
C VAL A 14 -8.63 1.33 11.20
N GLU A 15 -7.95 0.68 12.13
CA GLU A 15 -7.81 1.15 13.52
C GLU A 15 -6.58 2.05 13.71
N ASP A 16 -5.53 1.83 12.91
CA ASP A 16 -4.33 2.65 12.96
C ASP A 16 -4.60 4.06 12.42
N ASP A 17 -4.27 5.08 13.20
CA ASP A 17 -4.54 6.48 12.86
C ASP A 17 -3.73 6.96 11.66
N ASP A 18 -2.50 6.49 11.50
CA ASP A 18 -1.64 6.89 10.39
C ASP A 18 -2.11 6.25 9.08
N GLU A 19 -2.51 4.98 9.10
CA GLU A 19 -3.14 4.33 7.94
C GLU A 19 -4.44 5.04 7.55
N ARG A 20 -5.27 5.40 8.52
CA ARG A 20 -6.52 6.14 8.30
C ARG A 20 -6.26 7.50 7.66
N ARG A 21 -5.25 8.23 8.13
CA ARG A 21 -4.87 9.52 7.56
C ARG A 21 -4.39 9.39 6.12
N VAL A 22 -3.58 8.39 5.82
CA VAL A 22 -3.12 8.11 4.45
C VAL A 22 -4.30 7.77 3.55
N LEU A 23 -5.20 6.89 3.99
CA LEU A 23 -6.40 6.51 3.26
C LEU A 23 -7.27 7.74 2.93
N ASN A 24 -7.57 8.55 3.93
CA ASN A 24 -8.40 9.75 3.77
C ASN A 24 -7.76 10.77 2.84
N ARG A 25 -6.46 11.00 2.98
CA ARG A 25 -5.72 11.94 2.14
C ARG A 25 -5.66 11.48 0.69
N LEU A 26 -5.36 10.21 0.47
CA LEU A 26 -5.29 9.62 -0.85
C LEU A 26 -6.66 9.67 -1.55
N SER A 27 -7.73 9.30 -0.85
CA SER A 27 -9.10 9.37 -1.36
C SER A 27 -9.49 10.80 -1.74
N ALA A 28 -9.19 11.77 -0.88
CA ALA A 28 -9.46 13.18 -1.14
C ALA A 28 -8.65 13.71 -2.35
N ASP A 29 -7.38 13.38 -2.44
CA ASP A 29 -6.50 13.84 -3.52
C ASP A 29 -6.91 13.26 -4.88
N LEU A 30 -7.26 11.98 -4.94
CA LEU A 30 -7.77 11.35 -6.16
C LEU A 30 -9.11 11.96 -6.59
N SER A 31 -10.03 12.17 -5.65
CA SER A 31 -11.32 12.81 -5.92
C SER A 31 -11.14 14.24 -6.45
N ARG A 32 -10.29 15.04 -5.81
CA ARG A 32 -10.00 16.41 -6.24
C ARG A 32 -9.39 16.47 -7.64
N ARG A 33 -8.60 15.48 -8.01
CA ARG A 33 -7.99 15.37 -9.35
C ARG A 33 -8.91 14.76 -10.40
N GLY A 34 -10.11 14.33 -10.00
CA GLY A 34 -11.04 13.67 -10.90
C GLY A 34 -10.56 12.30 -11.41
N ILE A 35 -9.74 11.60 -10.62
CA ILE A 35 -9.20 10.29 -10.99
C ILE A 35 -10.11 9.20 -10.40
N PRO A 36 -10.86 8.46 -11.23
CA PRO A 36 -11.64 7.34 -10.75
C PRO A 36 -10.73 6.25 -10.16
N ALA A 37 -11.07 5.77 -8.97
CA ALA A 37 -10.27 4.77 -8.29
C ALA A 37 -11.10 3.88 -7.38
N TRP A 38 -10.62 2.65 -7.20
CA TRP A 38 -11.03 1.74 -6.14
C TRP A 38 -9.87 1.59 -5.17
N ILE A 39 -10.13 1.79 -3.88
CA ILE A 39 -9.14 1.62 -2.82
C ILE A 39 -9.62 0.49 -1.93
N TYR A 40 -8.84 -0.57 -1.87
CA TYR A 40 -9.05 -1.67 -0.95
C TYR A 40 -8.10 -1.48 0.23
N ALA A 41 -8.65 -1.38 1.43
CA ALA A 41 -7.88 -1.08 2.63
C ALA A 41 -7.98 -2.19 3.66
N ASN A 42 -6.86 -2.47 4.33
CA ASN A 42 -6.74 -3.36 5.47
C ASN A 42 -7.37 -4.75 5.23
N PHE A 43 -6.80 -5.48 4.31
CA PHE A 43 -7.26 -6.83 3.98
C PHE A 43 -6.09 -7.83 3.94
N VAL A 44 -6.45 -9.10 3.96
CA VAL A 44 -5.49 -10.19 3.86
C VAL A 44 -5.54 -10.79 2.46
N ALA A 45 -4.42 -10.74 1.75
CA ALA A 45 -4.26 -11.44 0.49
C ALA A 45 -3.82 -12.89 0.75
N ILE A 46 -4.61 -13.84 0.29
CA ILE A 46 -4.36 -15.27 0.44
C ILE A 46 -3.91 -15.83 -0.93
N GLY A 47 -2.62 -15.70 -1.20
CA GLY A 47 -1.95 -16.34 -2.34
C GLY A 47 -1.23 -17.61 -1.90
N LYS A 48 -0.04 -17.87 -2.45
CA LYS A 48 0.85 -18.95 -1.95
C LYS A 48 1.24 -18.73 -0.50
N GLN A 49 1.33 -17.46 -0.11
CA GLN A 49 1.51 -17.01 1.27
C GLN A 49 0.42 -16.02 1.63
N GLN A 50 0.04 -16.01 2.89
CA GLN A 50 -0.91 -15.06 3.42
C GLN A 50 -0.18 -13.78 3.83
N ARG A 51 -0.65 -12.61 3.37
CA ARG A 51 -0.05 -11.32 3.70
C ARG A 51 -1.11 -10.27 3.98
N GLN A 52 -0.88 -9.48 5.01
CA GLN A 52 -1.65 -8.26 5.26
C GLN A 52 -1.29 -7.20 4.23
N VAL A 53 -2.30 -6.53 3.70
CA VAL A 53 -2.18 -5.42 2.76
C VAL A 53 -2.82 -4.18 3.37
N ASP A 54 -2.05 -3.13 3.53
CA ASP A 54 -2.56 -1.87 4.09
C ASP A 54 -3.49 -1.19 3.07
N LEU A 55 -3.01 -0.93 1.87
CA LEU A 55 -3.80 -0.34 0.79
C LEU A 55 -3.46 -0.97 -0.57
N LEU A 56 -4.49 -1.18 -1.38
CA LEU A 56 -4.38 -1.46 -2.80
C LEU A 56 -5.19 -0.44 -3.57
N VAL A 57 -4.54 0.34 -4.41
CA VAL A 57 -5.16 1.40 -5.20
C VAL A 57 -5.24 0.96 -6.65
N VAL A 58 -6.45 0.91 -7.17
CA VAL A 58 -6.74 0.50 -8.55
C VAL A 58 -7.36 1.67 -9.28
N THR A 59 -6.73 2.07 -10.38
CA THR A 59 -7.27 3.05 -11.33
C THR A 59 -7.49 2.40 -12.69
N GLY A 60 -7.98 3.12 -13.66
CA GLY A 60 -8.17 2.59 -15.02
C GLY A 60 -6.87 2.13 -15.70
N SER A 61 -5.71 2.61 -15.25
CA SER A 61 -4.41 2.32 -15.88
C SER A 61 -3.37 1.72 -14.95
N ARG A 62 -3.59 1.71 -13.63
CA ARG A 62 -2.59 1.29 -12.65
C ARG A 62 -3.20 0.53 -11.49
N CYS A 63 -2.40 -0.39 -10.95
CA CYS A 63 -2.67 -1.08 -9.70
C CYS A 63 -1.43 -0.98 -8.81
N VAL A 64 -1.57 -0.32 -7.68
CA VAL A 64 -0.45 -0.01 -6.78
C VAL A 64 -0.75 -0.47 -5.37
N GLN A 65 0.10 -1.32 -4.83
CA GLN A 65 0.06 -1.67 -3.42
C GLN A 65 0.87 -0.64 -2.62
N VAL A 66 0.29 -0.17 -1.53
CA VAL A 66 0.89 0.81 -0.64
C VAL A 66 1.02 0.21 0.75
N GLU A 67 2.23 0.23 1.26
CA GLU A 67 2.55 -0.14 2.65
C GLU A 67 2.74 1.14 3.46
N VAL A 68 2.06 1.26 4.57
CA VAL A 68 2.14 2.44 5.45
C VAL A 68 2.96 2.10 6.68
N LYS A 69 3.99 2.89 6.95
CA LYS A 69 4.82 2.72 8.15
C LYS A 69 4.98 4.05 8.89
N SER A 70 4.75 4.00 10.19
CA SER A 70 4.95 5.12 11.10
C SER A 70 6.22 4.89 11.93
N PHE A 71 7.13 5.85 11.90
CA PHE A 71 8.39 5.78 12.62
C PHE A 71 8.48 6.76 13.80
N GLY A 72 7.37 7.40 14.15
CA GLY A 72 7.23 8.23 15.34
C GLY A 72 7.94 9.58 15.32
N LEU A 73 9.13 9.66 14.77
CA LEU A 73 9.93 10.89 14.66
C LEU A 73 10.30 11.13 13.20
N ASP A 74 10.42 12.41 12.83
CA ASP A 74 10.90 12.82 11.51
C ASP A 74 12.43 12.69 11.42
N LEU A 75 12.90 11.46 11.50
CA LEU A 75 14.32 11.10 11.45
C LEU A 75 14.62 10.38 10.15
N PRO A 76 15.81 10.62 9.57
CA PRO A 76 16.20 9.96 8.33
C PRO A 76 16.21 8.44 8.46
N LEU A 77 15.68 7.79 7.43
CA LEU A 77 15.71 6.34 7.27
C LEU A 77 16.76 5.97 6.24
N ILE A 78 17.56 4.96 6.56
CA ILE A 78 18.53 4.38 5.64
C ILE A 78 18.07 2.95 5.35
N GLY A 79 17.56 2.76 4.13
CA GLY A 79 17.03 1.47 3.70
C GLY A 79 17.84 0.87 2.57
N GLN A 80 17.78 -0.45 2.46
CA GLN A 80 18.36 -1.23 1.38
C GLN A 80 17.29 -2.19 0.85
N VAL A 81 17.38 -2.53 -0.42
CA VAL A 81 16.42 -3.47 -1.03
C VAL A 81 16.50 -4.84 -0.35
N ASN A 82 17.70 -5.35 -0.11
CA ASN A 82 17.95 -6.69 0.45
C ASN A 82 18.76 -6.68 1.75
N GLY A 83 18.85 -5.56 2.43
CA GLY A 83 19.66 -5.41 3.62
C GLY A 83 18.87 -4.84 4.80
N PRO A 84 19.57 -4.67 5.93
CA PRO A 84 18.96 -4.09 7.13
C PRO A 84 18.60 -2.62 6.92
N TRP A 85 17.54 -2.21 7.60
CA TRP A 85 17.13 -0.81 7.66
C TRP A 85 17.57 -0.19 8.97
N ARG A 86 17.91 1.10 8.93
CA ARG A 86 18.40 1.87 10.06
C ARG A 86 17.72 3.23 10.10
N GLN A 87 17.61 3.78 11.28
CA GLN A 87 17.15 5.15 11.50
C GLN A 87 18.29 5.94 12.14
N LEU A 88 18.59 7.11 11.57
CA LEU A 88 19.60 8.01 12.12
C LEU A 88 19.00 8.82 13.25
N LEU A 89 19.59 8.70 14.46
CA LEU A 89 19.17 9.42 15.65
C LEU A 89 19.79 10.81 15.73
N PRO A 90 19.20 11.76 16.52
CA PRO A 90 19.72 13.13 16.62
C PRO A 90 21.16 13.23 17.17
N ASP A 91 21.61 12.25 17.96
CA ASP A 91 22.96 12.17 18.50
C ASP A 91 24.00 11.59 17.52
N GLY A 92 23.59 11.30 16.27
CA GLY A 92 24.42 10.67 15.25
C GLY A 92 24.55 9.15 15.36
N GLN A 93 23.93 8.54 16.36
CA GLN A 93 23.82 7.09 16.44
C GLN A 93 22.78 6.54 15.47
N GLU A 94 22.90 5.25 15.16
CA GLU A 94 21.95 4.56 14.30
C GLU A 94 21.13 3.55 15.11
N ARG A 95 19.82 3.56 14.88
CA ARG A 95 18.92 2.53 15.43
C ARG A 95 18.63 1.51 14.34
N HIS A 96 18.98 0.27 14.58
CA HIS A 96 18.61 -0.83 13.70
C HIS A 96 17.10 -1.09 13.78
N LEU A 97 16.48 -1.29 12.64
CA LEU A 97 15.08 -1.66 12.52
C LEU A 97 14.99 -3.16 12.28
N ASP A 98 14.00 -3.81 12.89
CA ASP A 98 13.89 -5.28 12.92
C ASP A 98 13.55 -5.89 11.56
N ARG A 99 13.09 -5.07 10.62
CA ARG A 99 12.54 -5.54 9.35
C ARG A 99 13.07 -4.74 8.17
N ASN A 100 13.15 -5.41 7.03
CA ASN A 100 13.27 -4.76 5.76
C ASN A 100 11.85 -4.47 5.24
N TYR A 101 11.40 -3.23 5.36
CA TYR A 101 10.04 -2.84 5.01
C TYR A 101 9.76 -2.87 3.51
N PHE A 102 10.77 -2.65 2.68
CA PHE A 102 10.63 -2.81 1.23
C PHE A 102 10.38 -4.27 0.85
N ARG A 103 11.10 -5.19 1.46
CA ARG A 103 10.88 -6.62 1.27
C ARG A 103 9.48 -7.03 1.73
N GLN A 104 9.03 -6.53 2.87
CA GLN A 104 7.67 -6.78 3.37
C GLN A 104 6.60 -6.31 2.36
N ALA A 105 6.74 -5.08 1.83
CA ALA A 105 5.83 -4.55 0.83
C ALA A 105 5.84 -5.38 -0.47
N ARG A 106 7.01 -5.82 -0.90
CA ARG A 106 7.17 -6.67 -2.09
C ARG A 106 6.51 -8.05 -1.91
N GLU A 107 6.64 -8.65 -0.74
CA GLU A 107 5.99 -9.93 -0.42
C GLU A 107 4.45 -9.78 -0.44
N ALA A 108 3.91 -8.68 0.06
CA ALA A 108 2.49 -8.38 -0.04
C ALA A 108 2.05 -8.20 -1.49
N THR A 109 2.85 -7.55 -2.32
CA THR A 109 2.60 -7.41 -3.76
C THR A 109 2.53 -8.77 -4.47
N PHE A 110 3.42 -9.69 -4.13
CA PHE A 110 3.37 -11.05 -4.69
C PHE A 110 2.11 -11.80 -4.27
N ALA A 111 1.69 -11.69 -3.03
CA ALA A 111 0.44 -12.29 -2.56
C ALA A 111 -0.78 -11.76 -3.31
N VAL A 112 -0.88 -10.45 -3.50
CA VAL A 112 -1.94 -9.82 -4.29
C VAL A 112 -1.90 -10.29 -5.74
N SER A 113 -0.73 -10.36 -6.34
CA SER A 113 -0.54 -10.84 -7.70
C SER A 113 -1.01 -12.30 -7.88
N ASP A 114 -0.72 -13.16 -6.92
CA ASP A 114 -1.19 -14.55 -6.92
C ASP A 114 -2.72 -14.64 -6.88
N VAL A 115 -3.37 -13.83 -6.04
CA VAL A 115 -4.83 -13.76 -5.95
C VAL A 115 -5.43 -13.30 -7.28
N MET A 116 -4.88 -12.25 -7.88
CA MET A 116 -5.36 -11.70 -9.15
C MET A 116 -5.23 -12.71 -10.30
N ARG A 117 -4.10 -13.43 -10.38
CA ARG A 117 -3.92 -14.50 -11.38
C ARG A 117 -4.93 -15.61 -11.21
N THR A 118 -5.25 -15.98 -9.97
CA THR A 118 -6.26 -17.00 -9.69
C THR A 118 -7.65 -16.55 -10.14
N LEU A 119 -8.03 -15.31 -9.85
CA LEU A 119 -9.29 -14.72 -10.28
C LEU A 119 -9.39 -14.61 -11.80
N ALA A 120 -8.32 -14.19 -12.47
CA ALA A 120 -8.26 -14.12 -13.93
C ALA A 120 -8.43 -15.51 -14.58
N LYS A 121 -7.81 -16.54 -14.05
CA LYS A 121 -7.97 -17.92 -14.53
C LYS A 121 -9.39 -18.47 -14.37
N ARG A 122 -10.13 -17.97 -13.37
CA ARG A 122 -11.54 -18.32 -13.16
C ARG A 122 -12.51 -17.54 -14.04
N GLY A 123 -12.02 -16.54 -14.77
CA GLY A 123 -12.85 -15.62 -15.53
C GLY A 123 -13.60 -14.59 -14.67
N ASP A 124 -13.17 -14.41 -13.42
CA ASP A 124 -13.78 -13.47 -12.47
C ASP A 124 -13.28 -12.02 -12.64
N VAL A 125 -12.39 -11.79 -13.61
CA VAL A 125 -11.81 -10.48 -13.92
C VAL A 125 -12.07 -10.18 -15.40
N PRO A 126 -12.57 -8.97 -15.74
CA PRO A 126 -12.77 -8.59 -17.14
C PRO A 126 -11.48 -8.67 -17.96
N PRO A 127 -11.53 -9.21 -19.20
CA PRO A 127 -10.34 -9.40 -20.04
C PRO A 127 -9.67 -8.10 -20.50
N ASP A 128 -10.40 -7.00 -20.48
CA ASP A 128 -9.96 -5.64 -20.84
C ASP A 128 -9.64 -4.75 -19.64
N GLY A 129 -9.71 -5.30 -18.44
CA GLY A 129 -9.40 -4.58 -17.21
C GLY A 129 -7.89 -4.45 -16.93
N PRO A 130 -7.51 -3.60 -15.97
CA PRO A 130 -6.10 -3.37 -15.60
C PRO A 130 -5.42 -4.63 -15.00
N PHE A 131 -6.16 -5.70 -14.85
CA PHE A 131 -5.71 -6.97 -14.28
C PHE A 131 -5.30 -8.01 -15.35
N TYR A 132 -5.36 -7.66 -16.63
CA TYR A 132 -4.98 -8.55 -17.71
C TYR A 132 -3.60 -8.19 -18.26
N GLY A 133 -2.62 -8.99 -17.94
CA GLY A 133 -1.25 -8.85 -18.41
C GLY A 133 -0.24 -9.42 -17.42
N ASN A 134 1.00 -9.55 -17.86
CA ASN A 134 2.08 -10.08 -17.02
C ASN A 134 2.57 -9.05 -15.97
N ASP A 135 2.25 -7.77 -16.18
CA ASP A 135 2.65 -6.64 -15.31
C ASP A 135 1.44 -6.03 -14.60
N ILE A 136 0.70 -6.86 -13.87
CA ILE A 136 -0.57 -6.48 -13.25
C ILE A 136 -0.36 -5.43 -12.15
N LEU A 137 0.76 -5.48 -11.46
CA LEU A 137 1.06 -4.59 -10.35
C LEU A 137 2.31 -3.78 -10.62
N ASP A 138 2.19 -2.48 -10.43
CA ASP A 138 3.35 -1.61 -10.31
C ASP A 138 4.21 -2.02 -9.11
N SER A 139 5.47 -1.61 -9.11
CA SER A 139 6.31 -1.77 -7.92
C SER A 139 5.63 -1.20 -6.68
N PRO A 140 5.70 -1.87 -5.54
CA PRO A 140 5.05 -1.41 -4.32
C PRO A 140 5.56 -0.04 -3.91
N ARG A 141 4.70 0.73 -3.29
CA ARG A 141 5.04 2.03 -2.70
C ARG A 141 5.08 1.89 -1.19
N LEU A 142 6.17 2.32 -0.61
CA LEU A 142 6.30 2.46 0.83
C LEU A 142 6.06 3.92 1.19
N LEU A 143 4.98 4.18 1.92
CA LEU A 143 4.70 5.48 2.51
C LEU A 143 5.15 5.49 3.96
N THR A 144 6.08 6.38 4.26
CA THR A 144 6.48 6.66 5.63
C THR A 144 5.69 7.85 6.15
N VAL A 145 5.07 7.68 7.29
CA VAL A 145 4.35 8.75 7.97
C VAL A 145 5.18 9.19 9.16
N SER A 146 5.60 10.45 9.15
CA SER A 146 6.19 11.06 10.34
C SER A 146 5.10 11.67 11.20
N ARG A 147 5.11 11.35 12.49
CA ARG A 147 4.32 12.06 13.46
C ARG A 147 5.05 13.35 13.80
N LEU A 148 4.72 14.41 13.10
CA LEU A 148 5.10 15.74 13.58
C LEU A 148 4.44 15.96 14.94
N PRO A 149 5.17 16.46 15.95
CA PRO A 149 4.53 16.91 17.17
C PRO A 149 3.46 17.92 16.79
N VAL A 150 2.26 17.70 17.27
CA VAL A 150 1.18 18.66 17.12
C VAL A 150 1.62 19.94 17.83
N PRO A 151 1.66 21.08 17.14
CA PRO A 151 2.02 22.34 17.79
C PRO A 151 1.02 22.70 18.89
#